data_67e454e595dd77db33922f159d7202e2
#
_entry.id   67e454e595dd77db33922f159d7202e2
#
_cell.length_a   1.000
_cell.length_b   1.000
_cell.length_c   1.000
_cell.angle_alpha   90.00
_cell.angle_beta   90.00
_cell.angle_gamma   90.00
#
_symmetry.space_group_name_H-M   'P 1'
#
loop_
_entity.id
_entity.type
_entity.pdbx_description
1 polymer ?
#
loop_
_entity_poly.entity_id
_entity_poly.type
_entity_poly.pdbx_seq_one_letter_code
_entity_poly.pdbx_strand_id
1 'polypeptide(L)'
;MPSGLIVFDCDGVLTYNHSSWQQLHEYFGSRDNKYFAELYERNLITYLDWMKIDIALMIHSWGKPIKRRDVENALSTIRIKQEAPEVIRALKDADYIVAVVSSGIDILVERVCRELGVDLCLYNKLAFHNDELIPGGEALVPLREKPRIVKNLAESFSISIHDTYYVGDSKWDIEVFRNVGHSIAVKPCGEACGFAEHVVSDLREIIGIVNGSRV
;
A
#
# COMPACT_ATOMS: atom_id res chain seq x y z
N MET A 1 16.66 -4.97 21.31
CA MET A 1 15.37 -5.32 20.69
C MET A 1 14.90 -4.06 19.96
N PRO A 2 14.28 -4.17 18.79
CA PRO A 2 13.82 -3.00 18.07
C PRO A 2 12.84 -2.16 18.91
N SER A 3 12.82 -0.85 18.66
CA SER A 3 11.99 0.10 19.40
C SER A 3 10.50 -0.07 19.14
N GLY A 4 10.13 -0.69 18.02
CA GLY A 4 8.75 -0.93 17.59
C GLY A 4 8.70 -1.26 16.08
N LEU A 5 7.49 -1.36 15.56
CA LEU A 5 7.21 -1.60 14.16
C LEU A 5 6.46 -0.40 13.57
N ILE A 6 6.91 0.08 12.43
CA ILE A 6 6.21 1.10 11.66
C ILE A 6 5.84 0.52 10.30
N VAL A 7 4.54 0.47 10.01
CA VAL A 7 3.99 -0.08 8.77
C VAL A 7 3.41 1.05 7.94
N PHE A 8 3.85 1.17 6.70
CA PHE A 8 3.34 2.13 5.74
C PHE A 8 2.46 1.44 4.69
N ASP A 9 1.36 2.06 4.29
CA ASP A 9 0.83 1.84 2.95
C ASP A 9 1.76 2.47 1.91
N CYS A 10 1.63 2.10 0.65
CA CYS A 10 2.48 2.61 -0.43
C CYS A 10 1.80 3.74 -1.21
N ASP A 11 0.69 3.39 -1.88
CA ASP A 11 -0.05 4.33 -2.73
C ASP A 11 -0.64 5.47 -1.89
N GLY A 12 -0.42 6.72 -2.30
CA GLY A 12 -0.89 7.91 -1.57
C GLY A 12 -0.08 8.27 -0.32
N VAL A 13 0.62 7.30 0.28
CA VAL A 13 1.44 7.48 1.49
C VAL A 13 2.90 7.74 1.14
N LEU A 14 3.58 6.76 0.55
CA LEU A 14 4.99 6.88 0.13
C LEU A 14 5.14 7.43 -1.29
N THR A 15 4.07 7.36 -2.09
CA THR A 15 4.01 7.91 -3.45
C THR A 15 3.00 9.07 -3.54
N TYR A 16 3.16 9.90 -4.58
CA TYR A 16 2.19 10.97 -4.85
C TYR A 16 0.88 10.48 -5.47
N ASN A 17 0.89 9.33 -6.13
CA ASN A 17 -0.32 8.72 -6.70
C ASN A 17 -1.08 7.94 -5.62
N HIS A 18 -2.40 8.07 -5.63
CA HIS A 18 -3.28 7.42 -4.65
C HIS A 18 -3.68 6.00 -5.01
N SER A 19 -3.39 5.53 -6.23
CA SER A 19 -3.71 4.16 -6.66
C SER A 19 -2.89 3.75 -7.88
N SER A 20 -2.10 2.71 -7.72
CA SER A 20 -1.38 2.04 -8.82
C SER A 20 -2.35 1.35 -9.79
N TRP A 21 -3.47 0.83 -9.30
CA TRP A 21 -4.52 0.25 -10.13
C TRP A 21 -5.19 1.30 -11.02
N GLN A 22 -5.54 2.47 -10.46
CA GLN A 22 -6.08 3.56 -11.26
C GLN A 22 -5.11 4.03 -12.34
N GLN A 23 -3.82 4.12 -12.01
CA GLN A 23 -2.77 4.47 -12.98
C GLN A 23 -2.72 3.50 -14.16
N LEU A 24 -2.87 2.17 -13.91
CA LEU A 24 -2.93 1.18 -14.99
C LEU A 24 -4.20 1.33 -15.82
N HIS A 25 -5.37 1.53 -15.19
CA HIS A 25 -6.62 1.76 -15.91
C HIS A 25 -6.51 2.97 -16.85
N GLU A 26 -5.96 4.08 -16.37
CA GLU A 26 -5.75 5.30 -17.16
C GLU A 26 -4.79 5.06 -18.32
N TYR A 27 -3.66 4.38 -18.06
CA TYR A 27 -2.63 4.11 -19.07
C TYR A 27 -3.14 3.19 -20.19
N PHE A 28 -3.88 2.14 -19.85
CA PHE A 28 -4.42 1.17 -20.81
C PHE A 28 -5.77 1.58 -21.41
N GLY A 29 -6.30 2.76 -21.04
CA GLY A 29 -7.55 3.30 -21.57
C GLY A 29 -8.80 2.56 -21.09
N SER A 30 -8.68 1.79 -20.01
CA SER A 30 -9.82 1.16 -19.35
C SER A 30 -10.38 2.06 -18.26
N ARG A 31 -11.59 1.75 -17.80
CA ARG A 31 -12.20 2.48 -16.69
C ARG A 31 -12.23 1.60 -15.46
N ASP A 32 -11.73 2.12 -14.34
CA ASP A 32 -12.00 1.55 -13.03
C ASP A 32 -13.52 1.51 -12.83
N ASN A 33 -14.03 0.34 -12.51
CA ASN A 33 -15.46 0.13 -12.34
C ASN A 33 -15.80 0.01 -10.86
N LYS A 34 -16.32 1.10 -10.27
CA LYS A 34 -16.76 1.18 -8.88
C LYS A 34 -17.73 0.06 -8.46
N TYR A 35 -18.49 -0.48 -9.42
CA TYR A 35 -19.40 -1.59 -9.16
C TYR A 35 -18.68 -2.84 -8.61
N PHE A 36 -17.47 -3.15 -9.10
CA PHE A 36 -16.71 -4.28 -8.58
C PHE A 36 -16.12 -4.00 -7.19
N ALA A 37 -15.75 -2.76 -6.92
CA ALA A 37 -15.38 -2.35 -5.56
C ALA A 37 -16.56 -2.56 -4.57
N GLU A 38 -17.79 -2.18 -4.97
CA GLU A 38 -18.99 -2.41 -4.17
C GLU A 38 -19.30 -3.91 -3.97
N LEU A 39 -19.10 -4.75 -5.01
CA LEU A 39 -19.24 -6.20 -4.87
C LEU A 39 -18.22 -6.77 -3.87
N TYR A 40 -16.98 -6.30 -3.93
CA TYR A 40 -15.95 -6.69 -2.97
C TYR A 40 -16.31 -6.21 -1.56
N GLU A 41 -16.77 -4.98 -1.38
CA GLU A 41 -17.24 -4.45 -0.10
C GLU A 41 -18.39 -5.28 0.50
N ARG A 42 -19.24 -5.83 -0.35
CA ARG A 42 -20.36 -6.69 0.05
C ARG A 42 -20.00 -8.18 0.20
N ASN A 43 -18.73 -8.57 0.09
CA ASN A 43 -18.25 -9.96 0.09
C ASN A 43 -18.86 -10.86 -1.02
N LEU A 44 -19.25 -10.28 -2.14
CA LEU A 44 -19.81 -11.03 -3.28
C LEU A 44 -18.72 -11.53 -4.22
N ILE A 45 -17.55 -10.90 -4.20
CA ILE A 45 -16.34 -11.34 -4.90
C ILE A 45 -15.14 -11.24 -3.97
N THR A 46 -14.10 -12.05 -4.25
CA THR A 46 -12.81 -11.93 -3.56
C THR A 46 -11.98 -10.80 -4.13
N TYR A 47 -10.92 -10.39 -3.43
CA TYR A 47 -9.98 -9.41 -3.96
C TYR A 47 -9.28 -9.91 -5.23
N LEU A 48 -8.96 -11.20 -5.29
CA LEU A 48 -8.38 -11.82 -6.48
C LEU A 48 -9.34 -11.80 -7.67
N ASP A 49 -10.65 -11.99 -7.46
CA ASP A 49 -11.64 -11.87 -8.52
C ASP A 49 -11.70 -10.45 -9.06
N TRP A 50 -11.65 -9.44 -8.19
CA TRP A 50 -11.58 -8.04 -8.59
C TRP A 50 -10.31 -7.75 -9.40
N MET A 51 -9.14 -8.18 -8.93
CA MET A 51 -7.89 -8.07 -9.69
C MET A 51 -8.00 -8.69 -11.10
N LYS A 52 -8.58 -9.89 -11.22
CA LYS A 52 -8.78 -10.56 -12.52
C LYS A 52 -9.68 -9.75 -13.45
N ILE A 53 -10.74 -9.17 -12.92
CA ILE A 53 -11.68 -8.34 -13.68
C ILE A 53 -10.98 -7.09 -14.19
N ASP A 54 -10.26 -6.37 -13.34
CA ASP A 54 -9.54 -5.16 -13.72
C ASP A 54 -8.51 -5.44 -14.82
N ILE A 55 -7.73 -6.52 -14.67
CA ILE A 55 -6.75 -6.93 -15.69
C ILE A 55 -7.45 -7.29 -17.01
N ALA A 56 -8.57 -8.01 -16.97
CA ALA A 56 -9.32 -8.36 -18.18
C ALA A 56 -9.86 -7.10 -18.89
N LEU A 57 -10.35 -6.12 -18.13
CA LEU A 57 -10.79 -4.83 -18.67
C LEU A 57 -9.64 -4.06 -19.33
N MET A 58 -8.47 -4.04 -18.71
CA MET A 58 -7.27 -3.40 -19.27
C MET A 58 -6.84 -4.05 -20.58
N ILE A 59 -6.77 -5.39 -20.63
CA ILE A 59 -6.40 -6.15 -21.85
C ILE A 59 -7.42 -5.88 -22.96
N HIS A 60 -8.72 -5.90 -22.64
CA HIS A 60 -9.77 -5.62 -23.60
C HIS A 60 -9.66 -4.21 -24.18
N SER A 61 -9.49 -3.20 -23.33
CA SER A 61 -9.39 -1.79 -23.74
C SER A 61 -8.13 -1.51 -24.54
N TRP A 62 -7.01 -2.14 -24.17
CA TRP A 62 -5.74 -2.00 -24.89
C TRP A 62 -5.77 -2.60 -26.30
N GLY A 63 -6.64 -3.59 -26.55
CA GLY A 63 -6.88 -4.22 -27.83
C GLY A 63 -5.71 -5.09 -28.36
N LYS A 64 -4.72 -5.37 -27.52
CA LYS A 64 -3.57 -6.24 -27.79
C LYS A 64 -3.01 -6.81 -26.50
N PRO A 65 -2.15 -7.86 -26.53
CA PRO A 65 -1.49 -8.35 -25.32
C PRO A 65 -0.70 -7.24 -24.61
N ILE A 66 -0.88 -7.13 -23.30
CA ILE A 66 -0.11 -6.22 -22.45
C ILE A 66 1.17 -6.94 -22.02
N LYS A 67 2.32 -6.42 -22.35
CA LYS A 67 3.61 -6.97 -21.95
C LYS A 67 4.01 -6.43 -20.56
N ARG A 68 4.87 -7.16 -19.84
CA ARG A 68 5.45 -6.69 -18.57
C ARG A 68 6.01 -5.27 -18.70
N ARG A 69 6.75 -5.00 -19.76
CA ARG A 69 7.32 -3.68 -20.04
C ARG A 69 6.25 -2.58 -20.16
N ASP A 70 5.06 -2.89 -20.67
CA ASP A 70 3.98 -1.90 -20.76
C ASP A 70 3.46 -1.52 -19.37
N VAL A 71 3.36 -2.51 -18.47
CA VAL A 71 3.02 -2.28 -17.04
C VAL A 71 4.12 -1.48 -16.33
N GLU A 72 5.38 -1.85 -16.52
CA GLU A 72 6.54 -1.12 -15.98
C GLU A 72 6.54 0.34 -16.45
N ASN A 73 6.31 0.59 -17.73
CA ASN A 73 6.20 1.94 -18.28
C ASN A 73 5.06 2.75 -17.65
N ALA A 74 3.88 2.13 -17.49
CA ALA A 74 2.73 2.78 -16.86
C ALA A 74 3.03 3.22 -15.42
N LEU A 75 3.66 2.34 -14.64
CA LEU A 75 3.97 2.57 -13.24
C LEU A 75 5.25 3.39 -13.00
N SER A 76 6.13 3.52 -14.01
CA SER A 76 7.37 4.30 -13.90
C SER A 76 7.12 5.80 -13.67
N THR A 77 5.96 6.30 -14.07
CA THR A 77 5.58 7.71 -13.89
C THR A 77 5.20 8.06 -12.45
N ILE A 78 4.89 7.04 -11.63
CA ILE A 78 4.56 7.24 -10.22
C ILE A 78 5.83 7.59 -9.46
N ARG A 79 5.83 8.79 -8.85
CA ARG A 79 6.97 9.31 -8.09
C ARG A 79 6.83 9.01 -6.61
N ILE A 80 7.96 8.64 -5.99
CA ILE A 80 8.11 8.57 -4.53
C ILE A 80 8.11 10.01 -3.97
N LYS A 81 7.49 10.21 -2.83
CA LYS A 81 7.51 11.51 -2.13
C LYS A 81 8.94 11.87 -1.74
N GLN A 82 9.31 13.13 -1.95
CA GLN A 82 10.69 13.59 -1.79
C GLN A 82 11.22 13.43 -0.36
N GLU A 83 10.34 13.53 0.62
CA GLU A 83 10.66 13.39 2.05
C GLU A 83 10.75 11.92 2.51
N ALA A 84 10.20 10.96 1.76
CA ALA A 84 10.14 9.55 2.18
C ALA A 84 11.53 8.94 2.49
N PRO A 85 12.58 9.13 1.68
CA PRO A 85 13.90 8.55 1.99
C PRO A 85 14.51 9.06 3.32
N GLU A 86 14.31 10.34 3.64
CA GLU A 86 14.75 10.96 4.89
C GLU A 86 14.00 10.33 6.08
N VAL A 87 12.67 10.24 5.97
CA VAL A 87 11.80 9.70 7.03
C VAL A 87 12.13 8.24 7.31
N ILE A 88 12.19 7.39 6.27
CA ILE A 88 12.50 5.97 6.44
C ILE A 88 13.86 5.78 7.12
N ARG A 89 14.87 6.54 6.71
CA ARG A 89 16.20 6.49 7.33
C ARG A 89 16.14 6.89 8.81
N ALA A 90 15.49 8.02 9.13
CA ALA A 90 15.40 8.50 10.52
C ALA A 90 14.69 7.48 11.43
N LEU A 91 13.66 6.80 10.95
CA LEU A 91 12.95 5.75 11.69
C LEU A 91 13.82 4.52 11.93
N LYS A 92 14.61 4.11 10.93
CA LYS A 92 15.58 3.00 11.06
C LYS A 92 16.72 3.36 12.00
N ASP A 93 17.25 4.59 11.93
CA ASP A 93 18.29 5.11 12.84
C ASP A 93 17.78 5.17 14.29
N ALA A 94 16.47 5.29 14.48
CA ALA A 94 15.79 5.20 15.78
C ALA A 94 15.45 3.76 16.22
N ASP A 95 16.01 2.75 15.55
CA ASP A 95 15.86 1.31 15.82
C ASP A 95 14.43 0.77 15.65
N TYR A 96 13.62 1.38 14.76
CA TYR A 96 12.34 0.81 14.36
C TYR A 96 12.51 -0.14 13.17
N ILE A 97 11.72 -1.23 13.17
CA ILE A 97 11.49 -2.02 11.96
C ILE A 97 10.53 -1.25 11.07
N VAL A 98 10.90 -1.02 9.82
CA VAL A 98 10.08 -0.32 8.85
C VAL A 98 9.58 -1.28 7.79
N ALA A 99 8.26 -1.43 7.69
CA ALA A 99 7.63 -2.32 6.72
C ALA A 99 6.65 -1.57 5.80
N VAL A 100 6.42 -2.13 4.62
CA VAL A 100 5.35 -1.70 3.71
C VAL A 100 4.34 -2.82 3.56
N VAL A 101 3.06 -2.52 3.76
CA VAL A 101 1.93 -3.44 3.56
C VAL A 101 0.92 -2.75 2.64
N SER A 102 0.96 -3.08 1.36
CA SER A 102 0.18 -2.39 0.33
C SER A 102 -0.69 -3.36 -0.48
N SER A 103 -1.92 -2.95 -0.75
CA SER A 103 -2.79 -3.65 -1.71
C SER A 103 -2.48 -3.26 -3.16
N GLY A 104 -1.44 -2.48 -3.38
CA GLY A 104 -0.91 -2.11 -4.69
C GLY A 104 -0.16 -3.24 -5.38
N ILE A 105 0.41 -2.90 -6.52
CA ILE A 105 0.99 -3.82 -7.51
C ILE A 105 2.48 -4.01 -7.26
N ASP A 106 2.94 -5.27 -7.30
CA ASP A 106 4.32 -5.71 -7.07
C ASP A 106 5.36 -4.82 -7.78
N ILE A 107 5.21 -4.59 -9.08
CA ILE A 107 6.15 -3.81 -9.89
C ILE A 107 6.42 -2.39 -9.32
N LEU A 108 5.38 -1.73 -8.80
CA LEU A 108 5.54 -0.44 -8.14
C LEU A 108 6.10 -0.60 -6.73
N VAL A 109 5.44 -1.44 -5.91
CA VAL A 109 5.73 -1.50 -4.49
C VAL A 109 7.13 -2.05 -4.23
N GLU A 110 7.59 -3.06 -4.99
CA GLU A 110 8.98 -3.54 -4.95
C GLU A 110 10.00 -2.43 -5.26
N ARG A 111 9.72 -1.62 -6.29
CA ARG A 111 10.57 -0.48 -6.64
C ARG A 111 10.66 0.51 -5.48
N VAL A 112 9.52 0.91 -4.92
CA VAL A 112 9.46 1.85 -3.79
C VAL A 112 10.22 1.30 -2.59
N CYS A 113 9.97 0.05 -2.21
CA CYS A 113 10.62 -0.60 -1.08
C CYS A 113 12.14 -0.68 -1.25
N ARG A 114 12.60 -1.05 -2.45
CA ARG A 114 14.04 -1.13 -2.77
C ARG A 114 14.71 0.24 -2.73
N GLU A 115 14.06 1.27 -3.30
CA GLU A 115 14.62 2.63 -3.32
C GLU A 115 14.67 3.26 -1.92
N LEU A 116 13.69 2.95 -1.06
CA LEU A 116 13.63 3.46 0.32
C LEU A 116 14.42 2.61 1.32
N GLY A 117 14.78 1.37 0.98
CA GLY A 117 15.53 0.47 1.86
C GLY A 117 14.75 0.05 3.10
N VAL A 118 13.43 -0.22 2.96
CA VAL A 118 12.59 -0.76 4.03
C VAL A 118 12.99 -2.20 4.38
N ASP A 119 12.66 -2.65 5.59
CA ASP A 119 13.09 -3.96 6.08
C ASP A 119 12.20 -5.10 5.56
N LEU A 120 10.93 -4.82 5.28
CA LEU A 120 9.98 -5.81 4.75
C LEU A 120 8.92 -5.15 3.86
N CYS A 121 8.50 -5.90 2.83
CA CYS A 121 7.55 -5.43 1.84
C CYS A 121 6.54 -6.52 1.49
N LEU A 122 5.24 -6.22 1.65
CA LEU A 122 4.13 -7.09 1.29
C LEU A 122 3.21 -6.38 0.29
N TYR A 123 2.88 -7.05 -0.79
CA TYR A 123 2.10 -6.49 -1.91
C TYR A 123 1.38 -7.60 -2.69
N ASN A 124 0.48 -7.22 -3.58
CA ASN A 124 -0.16 -8.14 -4.51
C ASN A 124 0.67 -8.31 -5.78
N LYS A 125 0.65 -9.52 -6.36
CA LYS A 125 1.46 -9.83 -7.55
C LYS A 125 0.61 -10.01 -8.78
N LEU A 126 1.06 -9.43 -9.88
CA LEU A 126 0.52 -9.68 -11.20
C LEU A 126 1.04 -11.02 -11.75
N ALA A 127 0.24 -11.69 -12.58
CA ALA A 127 0.65 -12.89 -13.28
C ALA A 127 0.98 -12.60 -14.74
N PHE A 128 2.08 -13.19 -15.23
CA PHE A 128 2.50 -13.10 -16.62
C PHE A 128 2.73 -14.50 -17.19
N HIS A 129 2.31 -14.73 -18.42
CA HIS A 129 2.61 -15.93 -19.18
C HIS A 129 3.30 -15.52 -20.48
N ASN A 130 4.49 -16.03 -20.73
CA ASN A 130 5.32 -15.62 -21.88
C ASN A 130 5.44 -14.09 -22.01
N ASP A 131 5.70 -13.41 -20.89
CA ASP A 131 5.80 -11.95 -20.79
C ASP A 131 4.49 -11.19 -21.04
N GLU A 132 3.37 -11.86 -21.19
CA GLU A 132 2.05 -11.27 -21.36
C GLU A 132 1.26 -11.29 -20.03
N LEU A 133 0.69 -10.12 -19.67
CA LEU A 133 -0.19 -9.99 -18.51
C LEU A 133 -1.44 -10.86 -18.71
N ILE A 134 -1.74 -11.70 -17.75
CA ILE A 134 -2.93 -12.54 -17.75
C ILE A 134 -3.86 -12.18 -16.61
N PRO A 135 -5.20 -12.36 -16.74
CA PRO A 135 -6.16 -12.16 -15.66
C PRO A 135 -5.94 -13.16 -14.51
N GLY A 136 -5.01 -12.82 -13.61
CA GLY A 136 -4.57 -13.68 -12.52
C GLY A 136 -3.57 -12.96 -11.63
N GLY A 137 -3.00 -13.70 -10.67
CA GLY A 137 -2.02 -13.15 -9.75
C GLY A 137 -2.12 -13.76 -8.36
N GLU A 138 -1.47 -13.12 -7.40
CA GLU A 138 -1.54 -13.47 -5.98
C GLU A 138 -2.06 -12.28 -5.19
N ALA A 139 -3.22 -12.41 -4.56
CA ALA A 139 -3.77 -11.41 -3.65
C ALA A 139 -3.22 -11.65 -2.24
N LEU A 140 -1.97 -11.25 -1.98
CA LEU A 140 -1.28 -11.46 -0.70
C LEU A 140 -1.70 -10.42 0.34
N VAL A 141 -2.10 -9.22 -0.11
CA VAL A 141 -2.56 -8.11 0.72
C VAL A 141 -3.93 -7.62 0.24
N PRO A 142 -5.01 -8.43 0.43
CA PRO A 142 -6.37 -7.94 0.19
C PRO A 142 -6.69 -6.79 1.13
N LEU A 143 -7.41 -5.77 0.65
CA LEU A 143 -7.70 -4.54 1.40
C LEU A 143 -8.26 -4.81 2.81
N ARG A 144 -9.19 -5.74 2.96
CA ARG A 144 -9.82 -6.08 4.25
C ARG A 144 -8.96 -6.93 5.17
N GLU A 145 -7.94 -7.58 4.61
CA GLU A 145 -7.02 -8.43 5.36
C GLU A 145 -5.85 -7.65 5.97
N LYS A 146 -5.68 -6.37 5.59
CA LYS A 146 -4.60 -5.53 6.12
C LYS A 146 -4.49 -5.56 7.65
N PRO A 147 -5.59 -5.44 8.44
CA PRO A 147 -5.48 -5.47 9.90
C PRO A 147 -4.86 -6.77 10.43
N ARG A 148 -5.29 -7.91 9.88
CA ARG A 148 -4.77 -9.24 10.22
C ARG A 148 -3.30 -9.39 9.80
N ILE A 149 -2.96 -8.88 8.61
CA ILE A 149 -1.59 -8.94 8.07
C ILE A 149 -0.65 -8.12 8.94
N VAL A 150 -1.04 -6.90 9.32
CA VAL A 150 -0.24 -6.02 10.20
C VAL A 150 -0.05 -6.65 11.58
N LYS A 151 -1.10 -7.26 12.15
CA LYS A 151 -1.02 -7.98 13.42
C LYS A 151 -0.05 -9.16 13.34
N ASN A 152 -0.19 -10.01 12.33
CA ASN A 152 0.70 -11.17 12.13
C ASN A 152 2.16 -10.73 11.93
N LEU A 153 2.35 -9.59 11.25
CA LEU A 153 3.67 -9.02 11.04
C LEU A 153 4.29 -8.58 12.37
N ALA A 154 3.57 -7.85 13.20
CA ALA A 154 4.03 -7.44 14.54
C ALA A 154 4.41 -8.67 15.40
N GLU A 155 3.54 -9.69 15.42
CA GLU A 155 3.79 -10.96 16.12
C GLU A 155 5.07 -11.66 15.62
N SER A 156 5.34 -11.65 14.31
CA SER A 156 6.53 -12.28 13.71
C SER A 156 7.84 -11.64 14.17
N PHE A 157 7.80 -10.36 14.51
CA PHE A 157 8.93 -9.62 15.09
C PHE A 157 8.92 -9.61 16.62
N SER A 158 7.96 -10.28 17.27
CA SER A 158 7.76 -10.25 18.73
C SER A 158 7.52 -8.83 19.24
N ILE A 159 6.85 -7.99 18.44
CA ILE A 159 6.45 -6.61 18.78
C ILE A 159 4.95 -6.61 19.11
N SER A 160 4.58 -5.90 20.18
CA SER A 160 3.18 -5.71 20.51
C SER A 160 2.46 -4.90 19.44
N ILE A 161 1.21 -5.24 19.16
CA ILE A 161 0.38 -4.41 18.26
C ILE A 161 0.17 -2.99 18.85
N HIS A 162 0.27 -2.83 20.17
CA HIS A 162 0.22 -1.54 20.85
C HIS A 162 1.49 -0.69 20.65
N ASP A 163 2.62 -1.32 20.31
CA ASP A 163 3.89 -0.66 19.96
C ASP A 163 4.09 -0.58 18.43
N THR A 164 2.99 -0.76 17.68
CA THR A 164 2.97 -0.72 16.22
C THR A 164 2.31 0.56 15.74
N TYR A 165 3.01 1.25 14.83
CA TYR A 165 2.52 2.41 14.08
C TYR A 165 2.02 1.94 12.73
N TYR A 166 0.90 2.49 12.28
CA TYR A 166 0.43 2.31 10.91
C TYR A 166 0.17 3.66 10.25
N VAL A 167 0.69 3.82 9.02
CA VAL A 167 0.58 5.04 8.23
C VAL A 167 -0.22 4.74 6.97
N GLY A 168 -1.39 5.39 6.81
CA GLY A 168 -2.30 5.17 5.69
C GLY A 168 -2.97 6.46 5.22
N ASP A 169 -3.73 6.42 4.11
CA ASP A 169 -4.39 7.59 3.55
C ASP A 169 -5.85 7.36 3.13
N SER A 170 -6.36 6.14 3.20
CA SER A 170 -7.62 5.78 2.57
C SER A 170 -8.63 5.14 3.54
N LYS A 171 -9.89 5.07 3.12
CA LYS A 171 -10.94 4.36 3.86
C LYS A 171 -10.59 2.90 4.19
N TRP A 172 -9.73 2.28 3.39
CA TRP A 172 -9.30 0.90 3.57
C TRP A 172 -8.31 0.72 4.72
N ASP A 173 -7.77 1.81 5.25
CA ASP A 173 -6.84 1.82 6.36
C ASP A 173 -7.54 2.02 7.71
N ILE A 174 -8.82 2.45 7.70
CA ILE A 174 -9.59 2.74 8.93
C ILE A 174 -9.60 1.55 9.89
N GLU A 175 -9.82 0.33 9.37
CA GLU A 175 -9.81 -0.86 10.22
C GLU A 175 -8.42 -1.19 10.77
N VAL A 176 -7.33 -0.83 10.07
CA VAL A 176 -5.98 -0.94 10.62
C VAL A 176 -5.78 0.09 11.72
N PHE A 177 -6.19 1.35 11.51
CA PHE A 177 -6.11 2.42 12.50
C PHE A 177 -6.77 2.04 13.85
N ARG A 178 -7.90 1.34 13.79
CA ARG A 178 -8.63 0.86 15.00
C ARG A 178 -7.93 -0.27 15.74
N ASN A 179 -6.98 -0.94 15.11
CA ASN A 179 -6.39 -2.18 15.62
C ASN A 179 -4.90 -2.06 15.97
N VAL A 180 -4.26 -0.93 15.71
CA VAL A 180 -2.86 -0.66 16.07
C VAL A 180 -2.75 0.28 17.25
N GLY A 181 -1.59 0.34 17.90
CA GLY A 181 -1.36 1.26 19.02
C GLY A 181 -1.31 2.71 18.58
N HIS A 182 -0.75 3.00 17.40
CA HIS A 182 -0.58 4.35 16.90
C HIS A 182 -0.97 4.43 15.41
N SER A 183 -1.95 5.25 15.11
CA SER A 183 -2.45 5.44 13.74
C SER A 183 -2.17 6.83 13.22
N ILE A 184 -1.65 6.92 12.00
CA ILE A 184 -1.25 8.16 11.36
C ILE A 184 -1.88 8.23 9.97
N ALA A 185 -2.74 9.22 9.73
CA ALA A 185 -3.31 9.47 8.41
C ALA A 185 -2.51 10.53 7.65
N VAL A 186 -2.17 10.26 6.39
CA VAL A 186 -1.47 11.19 5.50
C VAL A 186 -2.47 11.88 4.58
N LYS A 187 -2.50 13.20 4.59
CA LYS A 187 -3.38 13.99 3.71
C LYS A 187 -2.96 13.88 2.22
N PRO A 188 -3.99 13.88 1.34
CA PRO A 188 -5.42 13.87 1.58
C PRO A 188 -5.89 12.47 2.01
N CYS A 189 -6.64 12.35 3.10
CA CYS A 189 -7.06 11.08 3.69
C CYS A 189 -8.59 10.91 3.78
N GLY A 190 -9.37 11.83 3.18
CA GLY A 190 -10.82 11.73 3.16
C GLY A 190 -11.41 11.45 4.54
N GLU A 191 -12.30 10.48 4.64
CA GLU A 191 -12.91 10.07 5.91
C GLU A 191 -11.91 9.42 6.89
N ALA A 192 -10.84 8.80 6.37
CA ALA A 192 -9.81 8.16 7.20
C ALA A 192 -9.12 9.12 8.17
N CYS A 193 -9.05 10.42 7.83
CA CYS A 193 -8.53 11.45 8.71
C CYS A 193 -9.24 11.52 10.07
N GLY A 194 -10.53 11.18 10.12
CA GLY A 194 -11.33 11.22 11.36
C GLY A 194 -11.15 9.98 12.24
N PHE A 195 -10.41 8.99 11.80
CA PHE A 195 -10.21 7.73 12.53
C PHE A 195 -8.76 7.52 12.98
N ALA A 196 -7.83 8.32 12.50
CA ALA A 196 -6.43 8.25 12.91
C ALA A 196 -6.19 9.09 14.16
N GLU A 197 -5.25 8.63 15.01
CA GLU A 197 -4.77 9.37 16.18
C GLU A 197 -4.05 10.66 15.77
N HIS A 198 -3.27 10.59 14.69
CA HIS A 198 -2.55 11.73 14.13
C HIS A 198 -2.89 11.90 12.66
N VAL A 199 -2.90 13.16 12.21
CA VAL A 199 -3.10 13.52 10.79
C VAL A 199 -1.98 14.42 10.35
N VAL A 200 -1.21 13.97 9.36
CA VAL A 200 -0.03 14.69 8.87
C VAL A 200 -0.21 15.14 7.40
N SER A 201 0.45 16.21 7.03
CA SER A 201 0.50 16.70 5.65
C SER A 201 1.86 16.44 5.00
N ASP A 202 2.90 16.25 5.82
CA ASP A 202 4.27 15.96 5.42
C ASP A 202 4.76 14.73 6.21
N LEU A 203 5.39 13.78 5.54
CA LEU A 203 5.87 12.55 6.20
C LEU A 203 6.91 12.83 7.30
N ARG A 204 7.63 13.96 7.24
CA ARG A 204 8.59 14.34 8.28
C ARG A 204 7.96 14.57 9.64
N GLU A 205 6.68 14.90 9.70
CA GLU A 205 5.94 15.04 10.97
C GLU A 205 5.90 13.72 11.75
N ILE A 206 5.97 12.57 11.05
CA ILE A 206 5.98 11.23 11.66
C ILE A 206 7.18 11.06 12.58
N ILE A 207 8.35 11.63 12.25
CA ILE A 207 9.56 11.56 13.08
C ILE A 207 9.30 12.17 14.48
N GLY A 208 8.60 13.30 14.49
CA GLY A 208 8.23 13.98 15.75
C GLY A 208 7.23 13.17 16.59
N ILE A 209 6.23 12.57 15.94
CA ILE A 209 5.21 11.72 16.59
C ILE A 209 5.87 10.51 17.26
N VAL A 210 6.70 9.79 16.51
CA VAL A 210 7.38 8.58 16.98
C VAL A 210 8.37 8.88 18.13
N ASN A 211 9.07 10.01 18.07
CA ASN A 211 9.99 10.42 19.14
C ASN A 211 9.23 10.92 20.40
N GLY A 212 8.07 11.55 20.23
CA GLY A 212 7.27 12.05 21.35
C GLY A 212 6.57 10.95 22.15
N SER A 213 6.31 9.79 21.54
CA SER A 213 5.71 8.63 22.23
C SER A 213 6.69 7.86 23.13
N ARG A 214 7.95 8.27 23.19
CA ARG A 214 9.01 7.65 24.02
C ARG A 214 9.19 8.29 25.41
N VAL A 215 8.39 9.30 25.78
CA VAL A 215 8.52 10.04 27.07
C VAL A 215 7.53 9.56 28.13
#